data_fee72d16f38625370209db31443a1e1b
#
_entry.id   fee72d16f38625370209db31443a1e1b
#
_cell.length_a   1.000
_cell.length_b   1.000
_cell.length_c   1.000
_cell.angle_alpha   90.00
_cell.angle_beta   90.00
_cell.angle_gamma   90.00
#
_symmetry.space_group_name_H-M   'P 1'
#
loop_
_entity.id
_entity.type
_entity.pdbx_description
1 polymer ?
#
loop_
_entity_poly.entity_id
_entity_poly.type
_entity_poly.pdbx_seq_one_letter_code
_entity_poly.pdbx_strand_id
1 'polypeptide(L)'
;MKTVVAAAAGDAGKLGVAERLGIQSDMVVQELGWDNDVDDDVRAAIEEVIGSDLLDEDSDDIVDVVLLWWRDQDGDLVDTLVDARAPLADNGVIWVLTPKTGRDGHVEPSDIAEAAPTVGLAQTSNISVSDDWAATRLASPKAAKSKR
;
A
#
# COMPACT_ATOMS: atom_id res chain seq x y z
N MET A 1 -13.12 17.92 -21.62
CA MET A 1 -12.68 17.63 -21.45
C MET A 1 -12.02 17.21 -21.55
N LYS A 2 -11.66 17.05 -21.52
CA LYS A 2 -11.01 16.61 -21.42
C LYS A 2 -10.01 16.48 -21.54
N THR A 3 -10.01 17.04 -21.93
CA THR A 3 -8.89 17.21 -22.05
C THR A 3 -7.90 16.74 -21.24
N VAL A 4 -8.11 16.67 -20.34
CA VAL A 4 -7.41 16.02 -19.41
C VAL A 4 -6.62 14.91 -19.94
N VAL A 5 -7.16 14.31 -20.87
CA VAL A 5 -6.55 13.21 -21.49
C VAL A 5 -5.18 13.48 -22.01
N ALA A 6 -5.04 14.59 -22.65
CA ALA A 6 -3.76 14.93 -23.21
C ALA A 6 -2.72 15.10 -22.12
N ALA A 7 -3.12 15.73 -21.07
CA ALA A 7 -2.21 15.93 -19.99
C ALA A 7 -1.80 14.61 -19.39
N ALA A 8 -2.75 13.74 -19.33
CA ALA A 8 -2.49 12.45 -18.75
C ALA A 8 -1.47 11.66 -19.51
N ALA A 9 -1.39 11.84 -20.80
CA ALA A 9 -0.45 11.07 -21.58
C ALA A 9 0.97 11.33 -21.16
N GLY A 10 1.29 12.57 -20.91
CA GLY A 10 2.66 12.92 -20.52
C GLY A 10 2.99 12.49 -19.11
N ASP A 11 1.98 12.37 -18.29
CA ASP A 11 2.17 12.02 -16.89
C ASP A 11 1.77 10.61 -16.55
N ALA A 12 1.59 9.79 -17.56
CA ALA A 12 1.07 8.45 -17.33
C ALA A 12 1.82 7.68 -16.25
N GLY A 13 3.13 7.80 -16.21
CA GLY A 13 3.91 7.10 -15.21
C GLY A 13 3.59 7.54 -13.80
N LYS A 14 3.34 8.82 -13.62
CA LYS A 14 3.03 9.34 -12.29
C LYS A 14 1.61 9.08 -11.90
N LEU A 15 0.69 9.30 -12.85
CA LEU A 15 -0.69 9.08 -12.56
C LEU A 15 -0.98 7.64 -12.28
N GLY A 16 -0.15 6.77 -12.79
CA GLY A 16 -0.39 5.36 -12.64
C GLY A 16 -0.15 4.80 -11.25
N VAL A 17 0.42 5.59 -10.33
CA VAL A 17 0.73 5.04 -9.00
C VAL A 17 -0.51 4.48 -8.32
N ALA A 18 -1.55 5.28 -8.17
CA ALA A 18 -2.75 4.79 -7.49
C ALA A 18 -3.40 3.66 -8.28
N GLU A 19 -3.42 3.78 -9.60
CA GLU A 19 -3.98 2.71 -10.44
C GLU A 19 -3.19 1.42 -10.32
N ARG A 20 -1.87 1.51 -10.29
CA ARG A 20 -1.04 0.32 -10.15
C ARG A 20 -1.22 -0.33 -8.80
N LEU A 21 -1.58 0.44 -7.80
CA LEU A 21 -1.90 -0.09 -6.48
C LEU A 21 -3.33 -0.61 -6.40
N GLY A 22 -4.09 -0.49 -7.49
CA GLY A 22 -5.47 -0.98 -7.51
C GLY A 22 -6.41 -0.11 -6.71
N ILE A 23 -6.03 1.12 -6.44
CA ILE A 23 -6.85 2.02 -5.63
C ILE A 23 -7.80 2.79 -6.54
N GLN A 24 -9.07 2.82 -6.17
CA GLN A 24 -10.12 3.42 -6.97
C GLN A 24 -10.85 4.47 -6.15
N SER A 25 -11.65 5.29 -6.83
CA SER A 25 -12.41 6.32 -6.16
C SER A 25 -13.33 5.70 -5.12
N ASP A 26 -13.56 6.43 -4.08
CA ASP A 26 -14.45 6.06 -2.98
C ASP A 26 -13.92 4.93 -2.09
N MET A 27 -12.73 4.41 -2.34
CA MET A 27 -12.14 3.46 -1.43
C MET A 27 -11.71 4.15 -0.14
N VAL A 28 -11.73 3.41 0.96
CA VAL A 28 -11.26 3.89 2.25
C VAL A 28 -9.86 3.36 2.46
N VAL A 29 -8.91 4.26 2.62
CA VAL A 29 -7.49 3.91 2.73
C VAL A 29 -6.94 4.43 4.05
N GLN A 30 -6.32 3.54 4.81
CA GLN A 30 -5.68 3.89 6.08
C GLN A 30 -4.17 3.84 5.91
N GLU A 31 -3.48 4.79 6.52
CA GLU A 31 -2.03 4.87 6.47
C GLU A 31 -1.44 4.54 7.84
N LEU A 32 -0.49 3.62 7.86
CA LEU A 32 0.24 3.27 9.07
C LEU A 32 1.74 3.49 8.81
N GLY A 33 2.46 3.81 9.87
CA GLY A 33 3.91 3.94 9.78
C GLY A 33 4.39 5.23 9.16
N TRP A 34 3.56 6.24 9.12
CA TRP A 34 3.98 7.52 8.57
C TRP A 34 5.18 8.08 9.32
N ASP A 35 6.13 8.61 8.59
CA ASP A 35 7.25 9.35 9.15
C ASP A 35 7.66 10.35 8.09
N ASN A 36 8.62 11.19 8.39
CA ASN A 36 8.96 12.28 7.47
C ASN A 36 9.75 11.80 6.25
N ASP A 37 10.07 10.53 6.15
CA ASP A 37 10.74 9.97 4.98
C ASP A 37 9.77 9.39 3.93
N VAL A 38 8.47 9.44 4.19
CA VAL A 38 7.50 8.88 3.24
C VAL A 38 7.45 9.73 1.97
N ASP A 39 6.92 9.12 0.91
CA ASP A 39 6.82 9.82 -0.38
C ASP A 39 5.48 10.54 -0.46
N ASP A 40 5.52 11.86 -0.33
CA ASP A 40 4.30 12.66 -0.34
C ASP A 40 3.60 12.66 -1.68
N ASP A 41 4.33 12.46 -2.77
CA ASP A 41 3.70 12.38 -4.09
C ASP A 41 2.83 11.13 -4.21
N VAL A 42 3.28 10.03 -3.64
CA VAL A 42 2.48 8.80 -3.62
C VAL A 42 1.21 9.02 -2.81
N ARG A 43 1.35 9.64 -1.64
CA ARG A 43 0.21 9.92 -0.78
C ARG A 43 -0.79 10.85 -1.47
N ALA A 44 -0.31 11.90 -2.09
CA ALA A 44 -1.17 12.86 -2.79
C ALA A 44 -1.91 12.20 -3.96
N ALA A 45 -1.23 11.34 -4.70
CA ALA A 45 -1.86 10.64 -5.82
C ALA A 45 -3.02 9.76 -5.34
N ILE A 46 -2.83 9.10 -4.21
CA ILE A 46 -3.87 8.24 -3.66
C ILE A 46 -5.05 9.08 -3.18
N GLU A 47 -4.77 10.15 -2.44
CA GLU A 47 -5.85 11.01 -1.94
C GLU A 47 -6.65 11.62 -3.06
N GLU A 48 -5.99 11.96 -4.15
CA GLU A 48 -6.67 12.52 -5.29
C GLU A 48 -7.65 11.52 -5.91
N VAL A 49 -7.24 10.27 -6.01
CA VAL A 49 -8.09 9.24 -6.60
C VAL A 49 -9.27 8.91 -5.69
N ILE A 50 -9.03 8.75 -4.39
CA ILE A 50 -10.11 8.36 -3.47
C ILE A 50 -11.03 9.52 -3.11
N GLY A 51 -10.58 10.75 -3.33
CA GLY A 51 -11.42 11.93 -3.09
C GLY A 51 -11.54 12.30 -1.62
N SER A 52 -10.65 11.80 -0.79
CA SER A 52 -10.65 12.11 0.64
C SER A 52 -9.24 11.95 1.18
N ASP A 53 -9.05 12.33 2.44
CA ASP A 53 -7.76 12.16 3.10
C ASP A 53 -7.54 10.71 3.48
N LEU A 54 -6.27 10.32 3.56
CA LEU A 54 -5.91 9.03 4.14
C LEU A 54 -6.29 9.04 5.62
N LEU A 55 -6.83 7.92 6.10
CA LEU A 55 -7.12 7.79 7.52
C LEU A 55 -5.81 7.52 8.26
N ASP A 56 -5.70 8.02 9.48
CA ASP A 56 -4.49 7.79 10.26
C ASP A 56 -4.62 6.54 11.12
N GLU A 57 -3.59 6.29 11.92
CA GLU A 57 -3.50 5.08 12.73
C GLU A 57 -4.59 4.97 13.77
N ASP A 58 -5.18 6.09 14.15
CA ASP A 58 -6.19 6.09 15.22
C ASP A 58 -7.59 5.82 14.71
N SER A 59 -7.76 5.67 13.40
CA SER A 59 -9.09 5.43 12.84
C SER A 59 -9.60 4.03 13.18
N ASP A 60 -10.88 3.93 13.50
CA ASP A 60 -11.53 2.66 13.78
C ASP A 60 -12.38 2.18 12.61
N ASP A 61 -12.33 2.87 11.48
CA ASP A 61 -13.16 2.51 10.33
C ASP A 61 -12.70 1.22 9.69
N ILE A 62 -13.63 0.52 9.06
CA ILE A 62 -13.29 -0.60 8.19
C ILE A 62 -12.71 -0.01 6.91
N VAL A 63 -11.60 -0.55 6.44
CA VAL A 63 -10.89 0.03 5.31
C VAL A 63 -10.72 -0.98 4.18
N ASP A 64 -10.60 -0.45 2.98
CA ASP A 64 -10.37 -1.27 1.79
C ASP A 64 -8.89 -1.54 1.56
N VAL A 65 -8.04 -0.60 1.97
CA VAL A 65 -6.60 -0.69 1.76
C VAL A 65 -5.89 -0.13 2.97
N VAL A 66 -4.84 -0.80 3.41
CA VAL A 66 -3.91 -0.26 4.39
C VAL A 66 -2.59 0.00 3.67
N LEU A 67 -2.08 1.21 3.79
CA LEU A 67 -0.74 1.55 3.32
C LEU A 67 0.17 1.49 4.53
N LEU A 68 1.10 0.55 4.54
CA LEU A 68 2.02 0.41 5.66
C LEU A 68 3.41 0.80 5.20
N TRP A 69 3.91 1.93 5.67
CA TRP A 69 5.29 2.34 5.43
C TRP A 69 6.17 1.59 6.41
N TRP A 70 7.06 0.74 5.91
CA TRP A 70 7.82 -0.16 6.76
C TRP A 70 9.30 -0.09 6.43
N ARG A 71 10.14 0.05 7.47
CA ARG A 71 11.60 0.06 7.34
C ARG A 71 12.15 -1.08 8.19
N ASP A 72 13.35 -1.51 7.85
CA ASP A 72 13.97 -2.63 8.54
C ASP A 72 14.05 -2.42 10.05
N GLN A 73 14.24 -1.18 10.49
CA GLN A 73 14.39 -0.88 11.91
C GLN A 73 13.06 -0.63 12.62
N ASP A 74 11.93 -0.82 11.97
CA ASP A 74 10.64 -0.48 12.56
C ASP A 74 10.09 -1.53 13.53
N GLY A 75 10.80 -2.62 13.72
CA GLY A 75 10.40 -3.61 14.69
C GLY A 75 9.98 -4.92 14.07
N ASP A 76 8.92 -5.51 14.60
CA ASP A 76 8.46 -6.84 14.16
C ASP A 76 7.36 -6.69 13.11
N LEU A 77 7.66 -7.10 11.90
CA LEU A 77 6.69 -6.97 10.80
C LEU A 77 5.45 -7.85 11.05
N VAL A 78 5.63 -9.03 11.60
CA VAL A 78 4.49 -9.91 11.87
C VAL A 78 3.49 -9.23 12.80
N ASP A 79 3.98 -8.66 13.90
CA ASP A 79 3.11 -7.98 14.85
C ASP A 79 2.38 -6.80 14.19
N THR A 80 3.11 -6.05 13.38
CA THR A 80 2.52 -4.90 12.71
C THR A 80 1.48 -5.32 11.69
N LEU A 81 1.72 -6.42 10.99
CA LEU A 81 0.74 -6.93 10.01
C LEU A 81 -0.54 -7.42 10.71
N VAL A 82 -0.43 -8.00 11.90
CA VAL A 82 -1.61 -8.38 12.66
C VAL A 82 -2.49 -7.16 12.92
N ASP A 83 -1.85 -6.06 13.34
CA ASP A 83 -2.59 -4.83 13.59
C ASP A 83 -3.15 -4.24 12.30
N ALA A 84 -2.39 -4.31 11.21
CA ALA A 84 -2.81 -3.72 9.96
C ALA A 84 -4.01 -4.45 9.33
N ARG A 85 -4.08 -5.76 9.52
CA ARG A 85 -5.18 -6.51 8.92
C ARG A 85 -6.48 -6.39 9.70
N ALA A 86 -6.42 -5.96 10.96
CA ALA A 86 -7.60 -5.90 11.80
C ALA A 86 -8.74 -5.06 11.20
N PRO A 87 -8.47 -3.87 10.64
CA PRO A 87 -9.55 -3.05 10.07
C PRO A 87 -9.94 -3.40 8.64
N LEU A 88 -9.27 -4.36 8.01
CA LEU A 88 -9.51 -4.64 6.59
C LEU A 88 -10.88 -5.25 6.34
N ALA A 89 -11.54 -4.74 5.31
CA ALA A 89 -12.74 -5.39 4.78
C ALA A 89 -12.37 -6.75 4.20
N ASP A 90 -13.37 -7.58 3.93
CA ASP A 90 -13.13 -8.94 3.48
C ASP A 90 -12.23 -9.04 2.25
N ASN A 91 -12.36 -8.11 1.32
CA ASN A 91 -11.55 -8.11 0.11
C ASN A 91 -10.46 -7.06 0.16
N GLY A 92 -10.15 -6.56 1.35
CA GLY A 92 -9.15 -5.52 1.51
C GLY A 92 -7.74 -6.04 1.30
N VAL A 93 -6.83 -5.12 1.04
CA VAL A 93 -5.42 -5.46 0.83
C VAL A 93 -4.53 -4.56 1.67
N ILE A 94 -3.34 -5.07 1.98
CA ILE A 94 -2.29 -4.28 2.61
C ILE A 94 -1.20 -4.09 1.58
N TRP A 95 -0.78 -2.84 1.38
CA TRP A 95 0.41 -2.55 0.61
C TRP A 95 1.52 -2.19 1.59
N VAL A 96 2.55 -3.02 1.63
CA VAL A 96 3.72 -2.76 2.47
C VAL A 96 4.71 -1.99 1.63
N LEU A 97 4.96 -0.74 2.02
CA LEU A 97 5.86 0.15 1.30
C LEU A 97 7.21 0.14 2.00
N THR A 98 8.24 -0.25 1.27
CA THR A 98 9.57 -0.40 1.86
C THR A 98 10.61 0.36 1.04
N PRO A 99 11.67 0.85 1.69
CA PRO A 99 12.75 1.50 0.97
C PRO A 99 13.44 0.52 0.04
N LYS A 100 13.79 0.99 -1.13
CA LYS A 100 14.45 0.14 -2.13
C LYS A 100 15.88 -0.20 -1.73
N THR A 101 16.43 -1.19 -2.43
CA THR A 101 17.80 -1.63 -2.22
C THR A 101 18.76 -0.45 -2.29
N GLY A 102 19.67 -0.39 -1.32
CA GLY A 102 20.65 0.68 -1.25
C GLY A 102 20.21 1.89 -0.47
N ARG A 103 18.97 1.92 -0.01
CA ARG A 103 18.49 3.02 0.81
C ARG A 103 18.41 2.59 2.26
N ASP A 104 18.49 3.56 3.16
CA ASP A 104 18.35 3.30 4.59
C ASP A 104 17.00 2.65 4.86
N GLY A 105 17.02 1.62 5.66
CA GLY A 105 15.78 0.95 6.02
C GLY A 105 15.30 -0.09 5.02
N HIS A 106 16.10 -0.38 4.00
CA HIS A 106 15.73 -1.40 3.01
C HIS A 106 15.36 -2.71 3.70
N VAL A 107 14.28 -3.33 3.21
CA VAL A 107 13.77 -4.60 3.72
C VAL A 107 13.91 -5.65 2.64
N GLU A 108 14.45 -6.81 3.01
CA GLU A 108 14.59 -7.88 2.03
C GLU A 108 13.22 -8.42 1.64
N PRO A 109 12.98 -8.67 0.35
CA PRO A 109 11.68 -9.21 -0.06
C PRO A 109 11.31 -10.51 0.65
N SER A 110 12.30 -11.33 1.00
CA SER A 110 12.01 -12.58 1.70
C SER A 110 11.41 -12.36 3.08
N ASP A 111 11.75 -11.25 3.74
CA ASP A 111 11.21 -10.97 5.05
C ASP A 111 9.69 -10.77 4.97
N ILE A 112 9.24 -10.09 3.93
CA ILE A 112 7.82 -9.87 3.73
C ILE A 112 7.14 -11.17 3.33
N ALA A 113 7.78 -11.94 2.44
CA ALA A 113 7.22 -13.20 1.98
C ALA A 113 7.05 -14.20 3.11
N GLU A 114 7.93 -14.16 4.11
CA GLU A 114 7.83 -15.04 5.25
C GLU A 114 6.80 -14.55 6.27
N ALA A 115 6.68 -13.24 6.43
CA ALA A 115 5.75 -12.69 7.41
C ALA A 115 4.30 -12.86 6.98
N ALA A 116 4.02 -12.74 5.70
CA ALA A 116 2.64 -12.73 5.21
C ALA A 116 1.86 -13.99 5.59
N PRO A 117 2.34 -15.21 5.30
CA PRO A 117 1.56 -16.40 5.65
C PRO A 117 1.44 -16.59 7.16
N THR A 118 2.39 -16.08 7.93
CA THR A 118 2.33 -16.19 9.38
C THR A 118 1.07 -15.48 9.93
N VAL A 119 0.64 -14.42 9.26
CA VAL A 119 -0.56 -13.69 9.68
C VAL A 119 -1.77 -14.02 8.81
N GLY A 120 -1.69 -15.06 8.02
CA GLY A 120 -2.83 -15.49 7.21
C GLY A 120 -3.01 -14.71 5.92
N LEU A 121 -1.96 -14.09 5.42
CA LEU A 121 -2.01 -13.33 4.17
C LEU A 121 -1.11 -13.97 3.13
N ALA A 122 -1.31 -13.59 1.87
CA ALA A 122 -0.49 -14.07 0.77
C ALA A 122 0.05 -12.87 0.00
N GLN A 123 1.31 -12.96 -0.39
CA GLN A 123 1.92 -11.94 -1.23
C GLN A 123 1.47 -12.18 -2.66
N THR A 124 0.95 -11.14 -3.31
CA THR A 124 0.42 -11.29 -4.66
C THR A 124 1.15 -10.48 -5.71
N SER A 125 1.71 -9.33 -5.36
CA SER A 125 2.36 -8.44 -6.33
C SER A 125 3.44 -7.64 -5.67
N ASN A 126 4.37 -7.16 -6.47
CA ASN A 126 5.40 -6.25 -6.01
C ASN A 126 5.63 -5.23 -7.12
N ILE A 127 5.56 -3.95 -6.76
CA ILE A 127 5.76 -2.89 -7.75
C ILE A 127 6.65 -1.78 -7.19
N SER A 128 7.21 -1.00 -8.08
CA SER A 128 7.94 0.21 -7.71
C SER A 128 6.94 1.37 -7.71
N VAL A 129 6.87 2.12 -6.62
CA VAL A 129 5.93 3.25 -6.55
C VAL A 129 6.64 4.58 -6.73
N SER A 130 7.95 4.62 -6.49
CA SER A 130 8.73 5.84 -6.66
C SER A 130 10.19 5.45 -6.80
N ASP A 131 11.07 6.44 -6.91
CA ASP A 131 12.49 6.17 -7.01
C ASP A 131 13.03 5.49 -5.76
N ASP A 132 12.42 5.75 -4.62
CA ASP A 132 12.94 5.31 -3.33
C ASP A 132 12.13 4.21 -2.65
N TRP A 133 10.91 3.97 -3.08
CA TRP A 133 10.01 3.06 -2.38
C TRP A 133 9.44 2.00 -3.31
N ALA A 134 9.35 0.78 -2.79
CA ALA A 134 8.67 -0.32 -3.47
C ALA A 134 7.46 -0.72 -2.64
N ALA A 135 6.49 -1.35 -3.27
CA ALA A 135 5.27 -1.77 -2.59
C ALA A 135 5.01 -3.25 -2.85
N THR A 136 4.65 -3.97 -1.80
CA THR A 136 4.31 -5.39 -1.88
C THR A 136 2.86 -5.56 -1.45
N ARG A 137 2.06 -6.20 -2.30
CA ARG A 137 0.64 -6.39 -2.03
C ARG A 137 0.41 -7.68 -1.27
N LEU A 138 -0.31 -7.56 -0.17
CA LEU A 138 -0.70 -8.71 0.64
C LEU A 138 -2.22 -8.78 0.69
N ALA A 139 -2.77 -9.95 0.48
CA ALA A 139 -4.20 -10.15 0.48
C ALA A 139 -4.54 -11.47 1.16
N SER A 140 -5.78 -11.59 1.59
CA SER A 140 -6.24 -12.84 2.17
C SER A 140 -6.27 -13.93 1.10
N PRO A 141 -5.71 -15.11 1.36
CA PRO A 141 -5.81 -16.21 0.41
C PRO A 141 -7.25 -16.56 0.10
N LYS A 142 -8.15 -16.35 1.06
CA LYS A 142 -9.56 -16.60 0.85
C LYS A 142 -10.12 -15.67 -0.20
N ALA A 143 -9.78 -14.39 -0.12
CA ALA A 143 -10.21 -13.42 -1.12
C ALA A 143 -9.64 -13.77 -2.49
N ALA A 144 -8.39 -14.19 -2.52
CA ALA A 144 -7.74 -14.55 -3.78
C ALA A 144 -8.44 -15.73 -4.44
N LYS A 145 -8.97 -16.65 -3.64
CA LYS A 145 -9.66 -17.80 -4.19
C LYS A 145 -11.08 -17.52 -4.58
N SER A 146 -11.67 -16.47 -4.07
CA SER A 146 -13.08 -16.21 -4.29
C SER A 146 -13.41 -15.91 -5.73
N LYS A 147 -12.40 -15.74 -6.57
CA LYS A 147 -12.67 -15.48 -7.95
C LYS A 147 -12.98 -16.70 -8.74
N ARG A 148 -12.96 -17.83 -8.24
CA ARG A 148 -13.32 -19.00 -9.01
C ARG A 148 -14.72 -19.00 -9.47
#